data_041b29351bd4ed618a3dd01650f7e478
#
_entry.id   041b29351bd4ed618a3dd01650f7e478
#
_cell.length_a   1.000
_cell.length_b   1.000
_cell.length_c   1.000
_cell.angle_alpha   90.00
_cell.angle_beta   90.00
_cell.angle_gamma   90.00
#
_symmetry.space_group_name_H-M   'P 1'
#
loop_
_entity.id
_entity.type
_entity.pdbx_description
1 polymer ?
#
loop_
_entity_poly.entity_id
_entity_poly.type
_entity_poly.pdbx_seq_one_letter_code
_entity_poly.pdbx_strand_id
1 'polypeptide(L)'
;MSTLNALLDRSAQEGGGKTAIVFGDRETSFLALRQEILEIAEGLRRAGVAKGDRVAIVHRNAPEFIIAYFAINRLGAIAVPINFMVQKADELAYMLGDCGAKGVFTQKDFLPGLNGAAAKCPDLRALWVTDAGAEHTALVRPYSELRAAAFPESSADPAVEGDVAAILYTSGTTGFPKGVMLTHRNLVTNCESALKRMNLTRSDVTLCILPMFHSFAWTGIVLTSLRLTLTSVVFSAIAPAKPWLKAMGRRGVSLFAAVPQVYAALVREAKGWKTRAFLRFWAFRRVKIAVSGAAPLSNVVADGFQQALGLAIDQGWGLTETSPVATISAPDAIRLGMVGPPIEGVRVKIVDDLEASLPIGSEGEICVSGDCVMKGYWNRPEDTRAAFTADGWLKTGDIGVLDEDGYLAIRDRKKDMIIVKGLKVFPAQVEAMIAENPAIEESAIIGVPDELGDEVIKAFVVLKKGAVADKSALLQYFKERLDAYKRPRDVEILDALPKNALQKVLKRELRDRELKKRDVAGN
;
A
#
# COMPACT_ATOMS: atom_id res chain seq x y z
N MET A 1 -0.40 -24.27 -3.47
CA MET A 1 1.00 -23.84 -3.36
C MET A 1 1.15 -23.15 -2.03
N SER A 2 2.21 -23.44 -1.29
CA SER A 2 2.31 -22.93 0.08
C SER A 2 3.44 -21.92 0.29
N THR A 3 4.40 -21.83 -0.63
CA THR A 3 5.53 -20.89 -0.52
C THR A 3 5.66 -19.97 -1.74
N LEU A 4 6.30 -18.79 -1.56
CA LEU A 4 6.65 -17.89 -2.65
C LEU A 4 7.62 -18.53 -3.63
N ASN A 5 8.52 -19.39 -3.13
CA ASN A 5 9.47 -20.13 -3.97
C ASN A 5 8.74 -21.11 -4.90
N ALA A 6 7.77 -21.86 -4.37
CA ALA A 6 6.94 -22.75 -5.18
C ALA A 6 6.09 -21.97 -6.22
N LEU A 7 5.61 -20.77 -5.86
CA LEU A 7 4.90 -19.89 -6.79
C LEU A 7 5.83 -19.45 -7.93
N LEU A 8 7.07 -19.04 -7.63
CA LEU A 8 8.06 -18.64 -8.62
C LEU A 8 8.43 -19.80 -9.56
N ASP A 9 8.77 -20.97 -9.00
CA ASP A 9 9.16 -22.15 -9.78
C ASP A 9 8.05 -22.56 -10.75
N ARG A 10 6.80 -22.59 -10.27
CA ARG A 10 5.63 -22.87 -11.12
C ARG A 10 5.45 -21.79 -12.19
N SER A 11 5.58 -20.51 -11.85
CA SER A 11 5.44 -19.44 -12.84
C SER A 11 6.50 -19.53 -13.94
N ALA A 12 7.72 -19.94 -13.60
CA ALA A 12 8.78 -20.17 -14.59
C ALA A 12 8.47 -21.39 -15.48
N GLN A 13 7.99 -22.49 -14.89
CA GLN A 13 7.58 -23.69 -15.61
C GLN A 13 6.42 -23.41 -16.58
N GLU A 14 5.38 -22.74 -16.12
CA GLU A 14 4.19 -22.45 -16.93
C GLU A 14 4.43 -21.29 -17.91
N GLY A 15 5.18 -20.26 -17.51
CA GLY A 15 5.44 -19.06 -18.29
C GLY A 15 6.52 -19.25 -19.36
N GLY A 16 7.55 -20.06 -19.07
CA GLY A 16 8.61 -20.35 -20.00
C GLY A 16 9.31 -19.11 -20.56
N GLY A 17 9.43 -19.05 -21.86
CA GLY A 17 10.02 -17.90 -22.60
C GLY A 17 9.10 -16.68 -22.73
N LYS A 18 7.85 -16.72 -22.22
CA LYS A 18 6.95 -15.57 -22.23
C LYS A 18 7.53 -14.43 -21.39
N THR A 19 7.34 -13.19 -21.83
CA THR A 19 7.75 -12.00 -21.10
C THR A 19 7.00 -11.91 -19.77
N ALA A 20 7.74 -11.92 -18.66
CA ALA A 20 7.22 -11.70 -17.29
C ALA A 20 7.22 -10.22 -16.93
N ILE A 21 8.32 -9.52 -17.23
CA ILE A 21 8.52 -8.12 -16.85
C ILE A 21 8.95 -7.31 -18.07
N VAL A 22 8.33 -6.13 -18.21
CA VAL A 22 8.75 -5.07 -19.14
C VAL A 22 9.16 -3.86 -18.30
N PHE A 23 10.41 -3.43 -18.41
CA PHE A 23 10.94 -2.24 -17.72
C PHE A 23 11.78 -1.40 -18.69
N GLY A 24 11.24 -0.28 -19.13
CA GLY A 24 11.82 0.47 -20.25
C GLY A 24 11.83 -0.38 -21.52
N ASP A 25 13.04 -0.55 -22.09
CA ASP A 25 13.27 -1.40 -23.26
C ASP A 25 13.69 -2.84 -22.90
N ARG A 26 13.92 -3.11 -21.60
CA ARG A 26 14.27 -4.46 -21.12
C ARG A 26 13.01 -5.31 -20.97
N GLU A 27 13.02 -6.47 -21.61
CA GLU A 27 12.05 -7.54 -21.42
C GLU A 27 12.72 -8.75 -20.77
N THR A 28 12.14 -9.25 -19.68
CA THR A 28 12.65 -10.42 -18.96
C THR A 28 11.60 -11.52 -19.02
N SER A 29 11.94 -12.71 -19.50
CA SER A 29 11.03 -13.85 -19.51
C SER A 29 10.91 -14.48 -18.13
N PHE A 30 9.89 -15.34 -17.92
CA PHE A 30 9.71 -16.07 -16.66
C PHE A 30 10.91 -16.97 -16.34
N LEU A 31 11.48 -17.65 -17.35
CA LEU A 31 12.68 -18.45 -17.16
C LEU A 31 13.89 -17.59 -16.80
N ALA A 32 14.10 -16.49 -17.52
CA ALA A 32 15.22 -15.59 -17.26
C ALA A 32 15.10 -14.94 -15.86
N LEU A 33 13.88 -14.56 -15.45
CA LEU A 33 13.62 -14.00 -14.11
C LEU A 33 14.00 -15.03 -13.03
N ARG A 34 13.54 -16.28 -13.15
CA ARG A 34 13.92 -17.35 -12.22
C ARG A 34 15.42 -17.57 -12.18
N GLN A 35 16.07 -17.60 -13.32
CA GLN A 35 17.52 -17.78 -13.42
C GLN A 35 18.27 -16.65 -12.69
N GLU A 36 17.93 -15.40 -12.93
CA GLU A 36 18.55 -14.24 -12.26
C GLU A 36 18.31 -14.31 -10.73
N ILE A 37 17.13 -14.72 -10.29
CA ILE A 37 16.81 -14.91 -8.85
C ILE A 37 17.73 -15.99 -8.23
N LEU A 38 17.94 -17.10 -8.92
CA LEU A 38 18.81 -18.16 -8.41
C LEU A 38 20.28 -17.73 -8.35
N GLU A 39 20.76 -16.98 -9.34
CA GLU A 39 22.13 -16.43 -9.33
C GLU A 39 22.33 -15.48 -8.13
N ILE A 40 21.38 -14.58 -7.88
CA ILE A 40 21.45 -13.65 -6.74
C ILE A 40 21.30 -14.38 -5.41
N ALA A 41 20.46 -15.41 -5.31
CA ALA A 41 20.34 -16.23 -4.10
C ALA A 41 21.67 -16.91 -3.76
N GLU A 42 22.38 -17.47 -4.74
CA GLU A 42 23.71 -18.06 -4.53
C GLU A 42 24.73 -16.99 -4.09
N GLY A 43 24.70 -15.79 -4.70
CA GLY A 43 25.54 -14.69 -4.28
C GLY A 43 25.29 -14.29 -2.82
N LEU A 44 24.02 -14.19 -2.41
CA LEU A 44 23.64 -13.92 -1.01
C LEU A 44 24.11 -15.01 -0.06
N ARG A 45 23.97 -16.29 -0.45
CA ARG A 45 24.46 -17.42 0.35
C ARG A 45 25.98 -17.33 0.56
N ARG A 46 26.75 -17.00 -0.48
CA ARG A 46 28.20 -16.77 -0.40
C ARG A 46 28.56 -15.56 0.45
N ALA A 47 27.68 -14.53 0.45
CA ALA A 47 27.83 -13.38 1.33
C ALA A 47 27.44 -13.67 2.80
N GLY A 48 27.06 -14.93 3.12
CA GLY A 48 26.75 -15.39 4.47
C GLY A 48 25.31 -15.15 4.92
N VAL A 49 24.39 -14.91 3.99
CA VAL A 49 22.95 -14.86 4.30
C VAL A 49 22.42 -16.28 4.44
N ALA A 50 21.72 -16.55 5.51
CA ALA A 50 21.16 -17.85 5.87
C ALA A 50 19.66 -17.76 6.20
N LYS A 51 19.02 -18.93 6.37
CA LYS A 51 17.61 -19.02 6.80
C LYS A 51 17.39 -18.22 8.08
N GLY A 52 16.31 -17.42 8.08
CA GLY A 52 15.93 -16.56 9.19
C GLY A 52 16.64 -15.21 9.26
N ASP A 53 17.70 -14.97 8.47
CA ASP A 53 18.29 -13.64 8.36
C ASP A 53 17.34 -12.65 7.68
N ARG A 54 17.48 -11.37 8.01
CA ARG A 54 16.70 -10.29 7.41
C ARG A 54 17.59 -9.52 6.46
N VAL A 55 17.08 -9.29 5.25
CA VAL A 55 17.73 -8.46 4.24
C VAL A 55 16.75 -7.40 3.79
N ALA A 56 17.14 -6.15 3.94
CA ALA A 56 16.27 -5.02 3.59
C ALA A 56 16.33 -4.71 2.08
N ILE A 57 15.26 -4.08 1.58
CA ILE A 57 15.15 -3.59 0.21
C ILE A 57 14.68 -2.14 0.27
N VAL A 58 15.61 -1.19 0.00
CA VAL A 58 15.34 0.25 -0.10
C VAL A 58 15.55 0.65 -1.56
N HIS A 59 14.52 0.47 -2.37
CA HIS A 59 14.66 0.52 -3.82
C HIS A 59 13.36 1.00 -4.49
N ARG A 60 13.46 1.77 -5.58
CA ARG A 60 12.31 2.05 -6.44
C ARG A 60 11.85 0.78 -7.16
N ASN A 61 10.66 0.86 -7.77
CA ASN A 61 10.20 -0.24 -8.61
C ASN A 61 11.18 -0.50 -9.75
N ALA A 62 11.65 -1.74 -9.82
CA ALA A 62 12.52 -2.25 -10.89
C ALA A 62 12.51 -3.79 -10.86
N PRO A 63 12.98 -4.48 -11.91
CA PRO A 63 13.16 -5.94 -11.86
C PRO A 63 14.03 -6.39 -10.70
N GLU A 64 15.06 -5.63 -10.36
CA GLU A 64 15.98 -5.89 -9.24
C GLU A 64 15.30 -5.97 -7.88
N PHE A 65 14.19 -5.21 -7.67
CA PHE A 65 13.38 -5.33 -6.45
C PHE A 65 12.76 -6.73 -6.34
N ILE A 66 12.16 -7.20 -7.43
CA ILE A 66 11.51 -8.52 -7.49
C ILE A 66 12.56 -9.62 -7.32
N ILE A 67 13.69 -9.49 -8.03
CA ILE A 67 14.80 -10.45 -7.95
C ILE A 67 15.34 -10.53 -6.52
N ALA A 68 15.64 -9.39 -5.89
CA ALA A 68 16.13 -9.34 -4.51
C ALA A 68 15.14 -10.01 -3.53
N TYR A 69 13.85 -9.69 -3.63
CA TYR A 69 12.83 -10.24 -2.74
C TYR A 69 12.77 -11.76 -2.81
N PHE A 70 12.70 -12.32 -4.03
CA PHE A 70 12.63 -13.76 -4.22
C PHE A 70 13.97 -14.46 -3.91
N ALA A 71 15.11 -13.84 -4.22
CA ALA A 71 16.43 -14.38 -3.89
C ALA A 71 16.64 -14.53 -2.36
N ILE A 72 16.18 -13.54 -1.59
CA ILE A 72 16.17 -13.59 -0.12
C ILE A 72 15.30 -14.77 0.34
N ASN A 73 14.08 -14.87 -0.17
CA ASN A 73 13.17 -15.95 0.23
C ASN A 73 13.65 -17.32 -0.22
N ARG A 74 14.42 -17.43 -1.31
CA ARG A 74 15.01 -18.71 -1.78
C ARG A 74 15.97 -19.32 -0.76
N LEU A 75 16.55 -18.50 0.10
CA LEU A 75 17.41 -18.95 1.19
C LEU A 75 16.63 -19.22 2.50
N GLY A 76 15.30 -19.05 2.52
CA GLY A 76 14.50 -19.03 3.74
C GLY A 76 14.79 -17.80 4.62
N ALA A 77 15.46 -16.79 4.08
CA ALA A 77 15.67 -15.50 4.72
C ALA A 77 14.44 -14.60 4.53
N ILE A 78 14.35 -13.53 5.29
CA ILE A 78 13.20 -12.66 5.41
C ILE A 78 13.45 -11.36 4.64
N ALA A 79 12.62 -11.05 3.65
CA ALA A 79 12.68 -9.77 2.96
C ALA A 79 12.09 -8.65 3.82
N VAL A 80 12.79 -7.51 3.90
CA VAL A 80 12.33 -6.33 4.64
C VAL A 80 12.23 -5.13 3.67
N PRO A 81 11.13 -5.05 2.89
CA PRO A 81 10.93 -3.91 2.00
C PRO A 81 10.62 -2.65 2.80
N ILE A 82 11.49 -1.66 2.67
CA ILE A 82 11.39 -0.36 3.36
C ILE A 82 10.98 0.70 2.35
N ASN A 83 10.11 1.61 2.78
CA ASN A 83 9.72 2.76 2.00
C ASN A 83 10.96 3.62 1.63
N PHE A 84 11.31 3.65 0.34
CA PHE A 84 12.46 4.40 -0.17
C PHE A 84 12.36 5.93 0.01
N MET A 85 11.18 6.45 0.33
CA MET A 85 11.01 7.87 0.65
C MET A 85 11.48 8.21 2.07
N VAL A 86 11.68 7.22 2.92
CA VAL A 86 12.34 7.39 4.21
C VAL A 86 13.84 7.54 3.95
N GLN A 87 14.35 8.76 4.10
CA GLN A 87 15.76 9.09 3.85
C GLN A 87 16.50 9.58 5.10
N LYS A 88 15.77 9.80 6.20
CA LYS A 88 16.38 10.20 7.47
C LYS A 88 17.15 9.03 8.07
N ALA A 89 18.43 9.24 8.33
CA ALA A 89 19.33 8.22 8.85
C ALA A 89 18.82 7.57 10.15
N ASP A 90 18.23 8.33 11.06
CA ASP A 90 17.72 7.82 12.33
C ASP A 90 16.51 6.89 12.16
N GLU A 91 15.61 7.23 11.23
CA GLU A 91 14.44 6.41 10.95
C GLU A 91 14.83 5.10 10.23
N LEU A 92 15.78 5.17 9.28
CA LEU A 92 16.36 4.00 8.64
C LEU A 92 17.10 3.13 9.66
N ALA A 93 17.91 3.74 10.53
CA ALA A 93 18.65 3.04 11.58
C ALA A 93 17.72 2.31 12.54
N TYR A 94 16.58 2.94 12.90
CA TYR A 94 15.56 2.28 13.71
C TYR A 94 15.05 1.01 13.03
N MET A 95 14.58 1.08 11.78
CA MET A 95 14.00 -0.09 11.10
C MET A 95 15.03 -1.19 10.83
N LEU A 96 16.25 -0.82 10.38
CA LEU A 96 17.33 -1.76 10.12
C LEU A 96 17.84 -2.43 11.39
N GLY A 97 17.94 -1.67 12.50
CA GLY A 97 18.34 -2.17 13.80
C GLY A 97 17.27 -3.05 14.46
N ASP A 98 15.99 -2.64 14.43
CA ASP A 98 14.87 -3.39 14.99
C ASP A 98 14.73 -4.78 14.36
N CYS A 99 14.87 -4.89 13.03
CA CYS A 99 14.88 -6.19 12.36
C CYS A 99 16.27 -6.88 12.38
N GLY A 100 17.35 -6.21 12.76
CA GLY A 100 18.71 -6.76 12.69
C GLY A 100 19.10 -7.12 11.27
N ALA A 101 18.95 -6.18 10.32
CA ALA A 101 19.22 -6.42 8.92
C ALA A 101 20.70 -6.75 8.66
N LYS A 102 20.97 -7.84 7.92
CA LYS A 102 22.33 -8.26 7.53
C LYS A 102 22.86 -7.53 6.31
N GLY A 103 21.97 -7.07 5.43
CA GLY A 103 22.32 -6.33 4.21
C GLY A 103 21.12 -5.55 3.68
N VAL A 104 21.39 -4.68 2.71
CA VAL A 104 20.38 -3.85 2.04
C VAL A 104 20.60 -3.89 0.53
N PHE A 105 19.56 -4.22 -0.24
CA PHE A 105 19.50 -3.91 -1.67
C PHE A 105 19.04 -2.47 -1.85
N THR A 106 19.78 -1.68 -2.65
CA THR A 106 19.50 -0.25 -2.78
C THR A 106 19.94 0.34 -4.12
N GLN A 107 19.71 1.63 -4.29
CA GLN A 107 20.18 2.48 -5.37
C GLN A 107 21.02 3.63 -4.82
N LYS A 108 21.84 4.26 -5.67
CA LYS A 108 22.73 5.36 -5.29
C LYS A 108 22.01 6.49 -4.57
N ASP A 109 20.82 6.86 -5.04
CA ASP A 109 20.03 7.96 -4.48
C ASP A 109 19.77 7.81 -2.97
N PHE A 110 19.76 6.57 -2.45
CA PHE A 110 19.44 6.27 -1.05
C PHE A 110 20.68 6.06 -0.17
N LEU A 111 21.88 6.02 -0.75
CA LEU A 111 23.14 5.82 -0.01
C LEU A 111 23.38 6.86 1.08
N PRO A 112 23.11 8.17 0.90
CA PRO A 112 23.36 9.14 1.97
C PRO A 112 22.64 8.80 3.28
N GLY A 113 21.36 8.46 3.22
CA GLY A 113 20.59 8.04 4.40
C GLY A 113 21.06 6.70 4.97
N LEU A 114 21.34 5.72 4.11
CA LEU A 114 21.78 4.38 4.52
C LEU A 114 23.19 4.38 5.13
N ASN A 115 24.14 5.17 4.60
CA ASN A 115 25.46 5.31 5.19
C ASN A 115 25.40 5.95 6.59
N GLY A 116 24.53 6.97 6.75
CA GLY A 116 24.28 7.55 8.07
C GLY A 116 23.62 6.56 9.05
N ALA A 117 22.75 5.69 8.58
CA ALA A 117 22.11 4.66 9.39
C ALA A 117 23.06 3.52 9.76
N ALA A 118 23.97 3.13 8.87
CA ALA A 118 24.85 1.98 9.02
C ALA A 118 25.72 2.03 10.28
N ALA A 119 26.18 3.23 10.67
CA ALA A 119 26.96 3.42 11.90
C ALA A 119 26.22 2.97 13.18
N LYS A 120 24.88 2.91 13.13
CA LYS A 120 24.00 2.51 14.25
C LYS A 120 23.48 1.08 14.11
N CYS A 121 23.88 0.36 13.05
CA CYS A 121 23.39 -0.98 12.73
C CYS A 121 24.56 -1.98 12.68
N PRO A 122 25.01 -2.52 13.83
CA PRO A 122 26.21 -3.37 13.89
C PRO A 122 26.08 -4.70 13.13
N ASP A 123 24.87 -5.16 12.88
CA ASP A 123 24.60 -6.37 12.11
C ASP A 123 24.70 -6.17 10.59
N LEU A 124 24.67 -4.91 10.12
CA LEU A 124 24.66 -4.57 8.70
C LEU A 124 26.06 -4.75 8.09
N ARG A 125 26.18 -5.66 7.13
CA ARG A 125 27.46 -6.09 6.53
C ARG A 125 27.65 -5.60 5.10
N ALA A 126 26.57 -5.30 4.37
CA ALA A 126 26.65 -4.88 2.97
C ALA A 126 25.46 -4.02 2.53
N LEU A 127 25.75 -3.04 1.67
CA LEU A 127 24.78 -2.30 0.87
C LEU A 127 25.02 -2.69 -0.60
N TRP A 128 24.14 -3.52 -1.19
CA TRP A 128 24.24 -3.94 -2.58
C TRP A 128 23.52 -2.93 -3.48
N VAL A 129 24.29 -2.20 -4.29
CA VAL A 129 23.80 -1.08 -5.09
C VAL A 129 23.59 -1.52 -6.54
N THR A 130 22.35 -1.43 -7.03
CA THR A 130 21.96 -1.93 -8.36
C THR A 130 22.45 -1.06 -9.53
N ASP A 131 22.61 0.25 -9.28
CA ASP A 131 23.10 1.26 -10.22
C ASP A 131 24.49 1.79 -9.79
N ALA A 132 25.30 0.93 -9.16
CA ALA A 132 26.64 1.29 -8.68
C ALA A 132 27.52 1.81 -9.81
N GLY A 133 28.26 2.92 -9.50
CA GLY A 133 29.42 3.37 -10.28
C GLY A 133 30.71 2.76 -9.75
N ALA A 134 31.81 3.52 -9.88
CA ALA A 134 33.14 3.09 -9.40
C ALA A 134 33.31 3.19 -7.87
N GLU A 135 32.31 3.65 -7.12
CA GLU A 135 32.40 3.81 -5.67
C GLU A 135 32.21 2.48 -4.96
N HIS A 136 33.32 1.92 -4.48
CA HIS A 136 33.32 0.72 -3.65
C HIS A 136 33.93 1.02 -2.29
N THR A 137 33.27 0.56 -1.24
CA THR A 137 33.81 0.53 0.13
C THR A 137 33.65 -0.88 0.71
N ALA A 138 34.16 -1.11 1.91
CA ALA A 138 33.93 -2.38 2.59
C ALA A 138 32.43 -2.67 2.79
N LEU A 139 31.59 -1.63 2.94
CA LEU A 139 30.15 -1.73 3.14
C LEU A 139 29.36 -1.62 1.82
N VAL A 140 29.73 -0.67 0.95
CA VAL A 140 29.03 -0.41 -0.32
C VAL A 140 29.63 -1.28 -1.42
N ARG A 141 28.80 -2.18 -1.97
CA ARG A 141 29.19 -3.17 -2.98
C ARG A 141 28.27 -3.09 -4.19
N PRO A 142 28.76 -3.29 -5.40
CA PRO A 142 27.89 -3.37 -6.57
C PRO A 142 27.04 -4.64 -6.51
N TYR A 143 25.78 -4.51 -6.91
CA TYR A 143 24.85 -5.62 -7.04
C TYR A 143 25.42 -6.77 -7.93
N SER A 144 26.22 -6.40 -8.94
CA SER A 144 26.84 -7.37 -9.85
C SER A 144 27.78 -8.38 -9.16
N GLU A 145 28.31 -8.07 -7.98
CA GLU A 145 29.12 -9.03 -7.21
C GLU A 145 28.30 -10.23 -6.71
N LEU A 146 26.99 -10.08 -6.58
CA LEU A 146 26.09 -11.16 -6.21
C LEU A 146 25.77 -12.09 -7.40
N ARG A 147 26.10 -11.69 -8.65
CA ARG A 147 25.92 -12.56 -9.81
C ARG A 147 26.97 -13.67 -9.78
N ALA A 148 26.56 -14.80 -9.25
CA ALA A 148 27.38 -16.00 -9.13
C ALA A 148 26.91 -17.07 -10.12
N ALA A 149 27.61 -18.20 -10.18
CA ALA A 149 27.06 -19.41 -10.79
C ALA A 149 25.73 -19.77 -10.14
N ALA A 150 24.81 -20.32 -10.91
CA ALA A 150 23.45 -20.62 -10.48
C ALA A 150 23.40 -21.43 -9.18
N PHE A 151 22.40 -21.14 -8.37
CA PHE A 151 22.05 -21.92 -7.17
C PHE A 151 21.85 -23.39 -7.57
N PRO A 152 22.41 -24.38 -6.85
CA PRO A 152 22.24 -25.79 -7.20
C PRO A 152 20.75 -26.15 -7.23
N GLU A 153 20.25 -26.67 -8.36
CA GLU A 153 18.84 -27.07 -8.51
C GLU A 153 18.43 -28.20 -7.55
N SER A 154 19.41 -28.97 -7.09
CA SER A 154 19.23 -30.03 -6.11
C SER A 154 19.02 -29.52 -4.67
N SER A 155 19.15 -28.23 -4.41
CA SER A 155 18.91 -27.67 -3.07
C SER A 155 17.41 -27.69 -2.77
N ALA A 156 17.04 -28.41 -1.71
CA ALA A 156 15.66 -28.35 -1.21
C ALA A 156 15.29 -26.91 -0.83
N ASP A 157 14.04 -26.52 -1.07
CA ASP A 157 13.52 -25.24 -0.59
C ASP A 157 13.56 -25.25 0.96
N PRO A 158 14.36 -24.37 1.59
CA PRO A 158 14.46 -24.34 3.04
C PRO A 158 13.24 -23.70 3.70
N ALA A 159 12.38 -23.06 2.92
CA ALA A 159 11.21 -22.34 3.43
C ALA A 159 9.99 -23.26 3.51
N VAL A 160 9.25 -23.15 4.61
CA VAL A 160 7.94 -23.76 4.79
C VAL A 160 6.86 -22.68 4.86
N GLU A 161 5.60 -23.04 4.63
CA GLU A 161 4.49 -22.08 4.51
C GLU A 161 4.30 -21.18 5.73
N GLY A 162 4.61 -21.67 6.94
CA GLY A 162 4.52 -20.92 8.20
C GLY A 162 5.73 -20.04 8.52
N ASP A 163 6.81 -20.11 7.72
CA ASP A 163 7.97 -19.26 7.89
C ASP A 163 7.61 -17.82 7.49
N VAL A 164 8.22 -16.84 8.18
CA VAL A 164 8.07 -15.42 7.84
C VAL A 164 8.81 -15.15 6.52
N ALA A 165 8.08 -14.74 5.50
CA ALA A 165 8.63 -14.39 4.20
C ALA A 165 9.02 -12.91 4.13
N ALA A 166 8.28 -12.05 4.86
CA ALA A 166 8.54 -10.61 4.87
C ALA A 166 8.20 -9.96 6.20
N ILE A 167 8.89 -8.83 6.47
CA ILE A 167 8.55 -7.89 7.52
C ILE A 167 8.31 -6.53 6.86
N LEU A 168 7.07 -6.01 6.94
CA LEU A 168 6.68 -4.72 6.38
C LEU A 168 6.45 -3.72 7.50
N TYR A 169 7.23 -2.62 7.51
CA TYR A 169 7.05 -1.57 8.51
C TYR A 169 5.86 -0.67 8.19
N THR A 170 4.94 -0.56 9.15
CA THR A 170 3.77 0.32 9.07
C THR A 170 3.90 1.45 10.09
N SER A 171 3.37 2.63 9.76
CA SER A 171 3.30 3.75 10.70
C SER A 171 2.34 3.40 11.84
N GLY A 172 2.89 2.97 12.97
CA GLY A 172 2.13 2.67 14.18
C GLY A 172 1.40 3.89 14.74
N THR A 173 0.41 3.63 15.59
CA THR A 173 -0.32 4.67 16.35
C THR A 173 0.53 5.28 17.45
N THR A 174 1.57 4.58 17.91
CA THR A 174 2.37 4.88 19.11
C THR A 174 3.71 5.57 18.84
N GLY A 175 4.01 6.00 17.61
CA GLY A 175 5.21 6.77 17.29
C GLY A 175 6.16 6.06 16.32
N PHE A 176 6.78 4.97 16.71
CA PHE A 176 7.72 4.22 15.85
C PHE A 176 6.99 3.22 14.96
N PRO A 177 7.47 3.00 13.72
CA PRO A 177 6.92 1.98 12.83
C PRO A 177 7.02 0.58 13.45
N LYS A 178 5.99 -0.25 13.23
CA LYS A 178 5.95 -1.65 13.65
C LYS A 178 6.16 -2.56 12.46
N GLY A 179 7.01 -3.59 12.60
CA GLY A 179 7.27 -4.59 11.57
C GLY A 179 6.19 -5.67 11.55
N VAL A 180 5.33 -5.68 10.55
CA VAL A 180 4.28 -6.69 10.33
C VAL A 180 4.92 -7.94 9.75
N MET A 181 4.82 -9.09 10.44
CA MET A 181 5.33 -10.37 9.98
C MET A 181 4.33 -11.08 9.07
N LEU A 182 4.66 -11.23 7.80
CA LEU A 182 3.86 -11.97 6.82
C LEU A 182 4.55 -13.28 6.45
N THR A 183 3.83 -14.39 6.61
CA THR A 183 4.32 -15.71 6.23
C THR A 183 4.16 -15.95 4.73
N HIS A 184 4.86 -16.97 4.21
CA HIS A 184 4.64 -17.42 2.83
C HIS A 184 3.16 -17.75 2.60
N ARG A 185 2.53 -18.46 3.55
CA ARG A 185 1.10 -18.80 3.49
C ARG A 185 0.23 -17.57 3.41
N ASN A 186 0.45 -16.56 4.26
CA ASN A 186 -0.35 -15.33 4.23
C ASN A 186 -0.36 -14.70 2.84
N LEU A 187 0.83 -14.53 2.23
CA LEU A 187 1.00 -13.86 0.94
C LEU A 187 0.41 -14.67 -0.22
N VAL A 188 0.68 -15.98 -0.27
CA VAL A 188 0.23 -16.85 -1.36
C VAL A 188 -1.28 -17.05 -1.32
N THR A 189 -1.85 -17.36 -0.15
CA THR A 189 -3.31 -17.56 -0.03
C THR A 189 -4.08 -16.28 -0.30
N ASN A 190 -3.57 -15.14 0.16
CA ASN A 190 -4.19 -13.84 -0.13
C ASN A 190 -4.25 -13.55 -1.63
N CYS A 191 -3.12 -13.75 -2.33
CA CYS A 191 -3.06 -13.60 -3.78
C CYS A 191 -4.06 -14.53 -4.48
N GLU A 192 -4.07 -15.82 -4.14
CA GLU A 192 -4.96 -16.81 -4.76
C GLU A 192 -6.44 -16.54 -4.50
N SER A 193 -6.80 -16.14 -3.29
CA SER A 193 -8.18 -15.82 -2.92
C SER A 193 -8.68 -14.54 -3.59
N ALA A 194 -7.86 -13.51 -3.69
CA ALA A 194 -8.21 -12.28 -4.41
C ALA A 194 -8.41 -12.55 -5.92
N LEU A 195 -7.55 -13.39 -6.51
CA LEU A 195 -7.64 -13.76 -7.93
C LEU A 195 -8.95 -14.47 -8.30
N LYS A 196 -9.59 -15.21 -7.39
CA LYS A 196 -10.88 -15.85 -7.64
C LYS A 196 -12.02 -14.85 -7.89
N ARG A 197 -11.86 -13.61 -7.45
CA ARG A 197 -12.80 -12.51 -7.74
C ARG A 197 -12.50 -11.80 -9.05
N MET A 198 -11.29 -11.97 -9.59
CA MET A 198 -10.82 -11.29 -10.79
C MET A 198 -10.88 -12.24 -11.99
N ASN A 199 -11.59 -11.87 -13.04
CA ASN A 199 -11.65 -12.67 -14.27
C ASN A 199 -10.41 -12.37 -15.15
N LEU A 200 -9.22 -12.78 -14.68
CA LEU A 200 -7.95 -12.62 -15.38
C LEU A 200 -7.49 -13.93 -16.03
N THR A 201 -6.87 -13.82 -17.18
CA THR A 201 -6.34 -14.94 -17.97
C THR A 201 -4.86 -14.72 -18.29
N ARG A 202 -4.13 -15.74 -18.72
CA ARG A 202 -2.71 -15.66 -19.10
C ARG A 202 -2.38 -14.58 -20.14
N SER A 203 -3.34 -14.15 -20.94
CA SER A 203 -3.16 -13.11 -21.95
C SER A 203 -3.24 -11.69 -21.38
N ASP A 204 -3.64 -11.55 -20.14
CA ASP A 204 -3.78 -10.25 -19.49
C ASP A 204 -2.42 -9.64 -19.14
N VAL A 205 -2.39 -8.31 -19.05
CA VAL A 205 -1.19 -7.52 -18.78
C VAL A 205 -1.47 -6.60 -17.60
N THR A 206 -0.54 -6.55 -16.66
CA THR A 206 -0.63 -5.66 -15.49
C THR A 206 0.25 -4.44 -15.64
N LEU A 207 -0.11 -3.36 -14.95
CA LEU A 207 0.73 -2.17 -14.81
C LEU A 207 1.16 -2.01 -13.34
N CYS A 208 2.45 -1.97 -13.09
CA CYS A 208 3.03 -1.74 -11.76
C CYS A 208 3.64 -0.32 -11.68
N ILE A 209 2.82 0.64 -11.25
CA ILE A 209 3.23 2.02 -10.95
C ILE A 209 3.21 2.29 -9.44
N LEU A 210 2.47 1.47 -8.67
CA LEU A 210 2.45 1.57 -7.22
C LEU A 210 3.76 1.05 -6.62
N PRO A 211 4.26 1.65 -5.52
CA PRO A 211 5.51 1.22 -4.91
C PRO A 211 5.49 -0.25 -4.47
N MET A 212 6.46 -1.05 -4.95
CA MET A 212 6.56 -2.49 -4.66
C MET A 212 6.85 -2.82 -3.19
N PHE A 213 7.38 -1.87 -2.40
CA PHE A 213 7.55 -2.06 -0.97
C PHE A 213 6.21 -2.14 -0.22
N HIS A 214 5.12 -1.69 -0.85
CA HIS A 214 3.79 -1.74 -0.26
C HIS A 214 3.07 -3.03 -0.62
N SER A 215 2.42 -3.65 0.35
CA SER A 215 1.72 -4.93 0.19
C SER A 215 0.69 -4.92 -0.96
N PHE A 216 0.02 -3.79 -1.22
CA PHE A 216 -0.94 -3.67 -2.32
C PHE A 216 -0.28 -3.90 -3.69
N ALA A 217 0.85 -3.24 -3.98
CA ALA A 217 1.57 -3.47 -5.24
C ALA A 217 2.19 -4.87 -5.27
N TRP A 218 2.74 -5.32 -4.15
CA TRP A 218 3.40 -6.62 -4.07
C TRP A 218 2.43 -7.76 -4.34
N THR A 219 1.39 -7.89 -3.53
CA THR A 219 0.41 -8.99 -3.67
C THR A 219 -0.53 -8.76 -4.85
N GLY A 220 -1.12 -7.57 -4.96
CA GLY A 220 -2.15 -7.27 -5.96
C GLY A 220 -1.64 -7.15 -7.40
N ILE A 221 -0.33 -6.92 -7.61
CA ILE A 221 0.23 -6.79 -8.96
C ILE A 221 1.34 -7.82 -9.19
N VAL A 222 2.40 -7.83 -8.36
CA VAL A 222 3.58 -8.68 -8.61
C VAL A 222 3.24 -10.14 -8.44
N LEU A 223 2.71 -10.55 -7.28
CA LEU A 223 2.34 -11.96 -7.04
C LEU A 223 1.22 -12.42 -7.97
N THR A 224 0.23 -11.56 -8.23
CA THR A 224 -0.83 -11.80 -9.22
C THR A 224 -0.26 -12.11 -10.61
N SER A 225 0.71 -11.30 -11.07
CA SER A 225 1.35 -11.49 -12.37
C SER A 225 2.13 -12.81 -12.44
N LEU A 226 2.88 -13.13 -11.40
CA LEU A 226 3.60 -14.41 -11.32
C LEU A 226 2.63 -15.60 -11.26
N ARG A 227 1.58 -15.51 -10.43
CA ARG A 227 0.64 -16.61 -10.21
C ARG A 227 -0.11 -17.02 -11.48
N LEU A 228 -0.49 -16.06 -12.31
CA LEU A 228 -1.21 -16.28 -13.57
C LEU A 228 -0.32 -16.19 -14.81
N THR A 229 0.99 -16.06 -14.63
CA THR A 229 1.96 -15.85 -15.72
C THR A 229 1.59 -14.68 -16.64
N LEU A 230 1.17 -13.54 -16.05
CA LEU A 230 0.87 -12.30 -16.76
C LEU A 230 2.16 -11.52 -17.05
N THR A 231 2.17 -10.74 -18.12
CA THR A 231 3.21 -9.74 -18.33
C THR A 231 2.96 -8.53 -17.44
N SER A 232 3.93 -8.11 -16.64
CA SER A 232 3.87 -6.90 -15.81
C SER A 232 4.70 -5.79 -16.44
N VAL A 233 4.06 -4.65 -16.74
CA VAL A 233 4.73 -3.44 -17.21
C VAL A 233 5.07 -2.58 -16.00
N VAL A 234 6.35 -2.45 -15.69
CA VAL A 234 6.86 -1.84 -14.47
C VAL A 234 7.38 -0.44 -14.74
N PHE A 235 7.02 0.50 -13.88
CA PHE A 235 7.54 1.87 -13.84
C PHE A 235 8.07 2.20 -12.45
N SER A 236 9.19 2.90 -12.40
CA SER A 236 9.85 3.29 -11.15
C SER A 236 9.09 4.36 -10.35
N ALA A 237 8.19 5.11 -11.01
CA ALA A 237 7.44 6.19 -10.40
C ALA A 237 6.04 6.36 -11.04
N ILE A 238 5.11 6.88 -10.25
CA ILE A 238 3.74 7.25 -10.70
C ILE A 238 3.78 8.49 -11.58
N ALA A 239 4.64 9.45 -11.27
CA ALA A 239 4.79 10.70 -12.02
C ALA A 239 6.12 10.72 -12.78
N PRO A 240 6.12 11.24 -14.02
CA PRO A 240 4.99 11.74 -14.80
C PRO A 240 4.11 10.62 -15.40
N ALA A 241 2.80 10.88 -15.58
CA ALA A 241 1.85 9.86 -16.03
C ALA A 241 1.97 9.50 -17.53
N LYS A 242 2.42 10.42 -18.37
CA LYS A 242 2.45 10.25 -19.84
C LYS A 242 3.21 9.00 -20.32
N PRO A 243 4.38 8.61 -19.75
CA PRO A 243 5.10 7.40 -20.17
C PRO A 243 4.27 6.13 -19.96
N TRP A 244 3.74 5.91 -18.76
CA TRP A 244 2.99 4.69 -18.47
C TRP A 244 1.60 4.67 -19.14
N LEU A 245 0.94 5.80 -19.35
CA LEU A 245 -0.29 5.87 -20.16
C LEU A 245 -0.04 5.43 -21.62
N LYS A 246 1.09 5.85 -22.21
CA LYS A 246 1.48 5.37 -23.53
C LYS A 246 1.78 3.87 -23.54
N ALA A 247 2.45 3.37 -22.50
CA ALA A 247 2.76 1.94 -22.37
C ALA A 247 1.49 1.11 -22.19
N MET A 248 0.49 1.59 -21.45
CA MET A 248 -0.81 0.92 -21.32
C MET A 248 -1.44 0.63 -22.68
N GLY A 249 -1.52 1.64 -23.55
CA GLY A 249 -2.05 1.45 -24.91
C GLY A 249 -1.22 0.52 -25.77
N ARG A 250 0.14 0.63 -25.73
CA ARG A 250 1.05 -0.20 -26.52
C ARG A 250 1.03 -1.66 -26.09
N ARG A 251 1.05 -1.92 -24.79
CA ARG A 251 1.16 -3.27 -24.20
C ARG A 251 -0.20 -3.92 -23.92
N GLY A 252 -1.29 -3.17 -24.10
CA GLY A 252 -2.65 -3.69 -23.89
C GLY A 252 -2.92 -4.04 -22.42
N VAL A 253 -2.55 -3.14 -21.49
CA VAL A 253 -2.81 -3.34 -20.05
C VAL A 253 -4.27 -3.60 -19.80
N SER A 254 -4.57 -4.65 -19.05
CA SER A 254 -5.93 -5.11 -18.73
C SER A 254 -6.28 -5.00 -17.24
N LEU A 255 -5.27 -5.03 -16.35
CA LEU A 255 -5.45 -4.74 -14.92
C LEU A 255 -4.76 -3.41 -14.57
N PHE A 256 -5.54 -2.45 -14.11
CA PHE A 256 -5.09 -1.15 -13.65
C PHE A 256 -5.40 -0.97 -12.16
N ALA A 257 -4.40 -1.13 -11.31
CA ALA A 257 -4.50 -0.92 -9.88
C ALA A 257 -3.82 0.40 -9.49
N ALA A 258 -4.56 1.29 -8.83
CA ALA A 258 -4.06 2.60 -8.44
C ALA A 258 -4.69 3.10 -7.14
N VAL A 259 -4.17 4.19 -6.60
CA VAL A 259 -4.75 4.90 -5.46
C VAL A 259 -5.77 5.94 -5.92
N PRO A 260 -6.73 6.36 -5.08
CA PRO A 260 -7.79 7.31 -5.47
C PRO A 260 -7.28 8.59 -6.12
N GLN A 261 -6.12 9.11 -5.71
CA GLN A 261 -5.53 10.33 -6.24
C GLN A 261 -5.11 10.20 -7.72
N VAL A 262 -4.68 9.01 -8.14
CA VAL A 262 -4.36 8.73 -9.56
C VAL A 262 -5.65 8.76 -10.38
N TYR A 263 -6.73 8.16 -9.88
CA TYR A 263 -8.05 8.21 -10.53
C TYR A 263 -8.59 9.65 -10.60
N ALA A 264 -8.49 10.42 -9.52
CA ALA A 264 -8.88 11.82 -9.50
C ALA A 264 -8.11 12.67 -10.52
N ALA A 265 -6.80 12.43 -10.66
CA ALA A 265 -5.97 13.09 -11.67
C ALA A 265 -6.42 12.74 -13.09
N LEU A 266 -6.71 11.44 -13.35
CA LEU A 266 -7.20 10.98 -14.67
C LEU A 266 -8.56 11.61 -15.01
N VAL A 267 -9.50 11.68 -14.06
CA VAL A 267 -10.81 12.32 -14.24
C VAL A 267 -10.64 13.80 -14.56
N ARG A 268 -9.73 14.49 -13.88
CA ARG A 268 -9.42 15.91 -14.13
C ARG A 268 -8.87 16.14 -15.54
N GLU A 269 -7.91 15.32 -15.96
CA GLU A 269 -7.31 15.39 -17.30
C GLU A 269 -8.33 15.03 -18.40
N ALA A 270 -9.27 14.13 -18.12
CA ALA A 270 -10.32 13.71 -19.06
C ALA A 270 -11.39 14.79 -19.35
N LYS A 271 -11.37 15.94 -18.67
CA LYS A 271 -12.25 17.09 -19.01
C LYS A 271 -11.99 17.61 -20.42
N GLY A 272 -10.72 17.56 -20.89
CA GLY A 272 -10.36 17.87 -22.27
C GLY A 272 -10.77 16.73 -23.23
N TRP A 273 -11.52 17.04 -24.30
CA TRP A 273 -12.02 16.02 -25.22
C TRP A 273 -10.93 15.19 -25.90
N LYS A 274 -9.79 15.80 -26.27
CA LYS A 274 -8.63 15.11 -26.88
C LYS A 274 -7.99 14.14 -25.87
N THR A 275 -7.78 14.59 -24.64
CA THR A 275 -7.22 13.75 -23.56
C THR A 275 -8.17 12.63 -23.21
N ARG A 276 -9.48 12.91 -23.11
CA ARG A 276 -10.49 11.88 -22.87
C ARG A 276 -10.51 10.81 -23.97
N ALA A 277 -10.45 11.22 -25.24
CA ALA A 277 -10.37 10.30 -26.37
C ALA A 277 -9.08 9.43 -26.31
N PHE A 278 -7.93 10.03 -26.02
CA PHE A 278 -6.68 9.30 -25.84
C PHE A 278 -6.77 8.30 -24.68
N LEU A 279 -7.27 8.72 -23.51
CA LEU A 279 -7.44 7.84 -22.37
C LEU A 279 -8.38 6.69 -22.71
N ARG A 280 -9.60 6.98 -23.18
CA ARG A 280 -10.64 5.98 -23.43
C ARG A 280 -10.28 5.01 -24.55
N PHE A 281 -9.86 5.52 -25.70
CA PHE A 281 -9.71 4.73 -26.93
C PHE A 281 -8.28 4.22 -27.17
N TRP A 282 -7.30 4.71 -26.40
CA TRP A 282 -5.92 4.24 -26.49
C TRP A 282 -5.42 3.64 -25.18
N ALA A 283 -5.26 4.44 -24.12
CA ALA A 283 -4.62 3.98 -22.89
C ALA A 283 -5.43 2.89 -22.18
N PHE A 284 -6.73 3.09 -22.02
CA PHE A 284 -7.63 2.18 -21.28
C PHE A 284 -8.41 1.21 -22.16
N ARG A 285 -8.14 1.16 -23.47
CA ARG A 285 -8.92 0.33 -24.43
C ARG A 285 -8.98 -1.16 -24.11
N ARG A 286 -8.02 -1.68 -23.37
CA ARG A 286 -7.93 -3.10 -22.98
C ARG A 286 -8.13 -3.32 -21.49
N VAL A 287 -8.26 -2.25 -20.71
CA VAL A 287 -8.48 -2.38 -19.26
C VAL A 287 -9.84 -3.04 -19.03
N LYS A 288 -9.81 -4.19 -18.36
CA LYS A 288 -10.98 -4.95 -17.93
C LYS A 288 -11.32 -4.67 -16.49
N ILE A 289 -10.29 -4.45 -15.66
CA ILE A 289 -10.39 -4.30 -14.22
C ILE A 289 -9.62 -3.06 -13.80
N ALA A 290 -10.31 -2.14 -13.15
CA ALA A 290 -9.74 -0.96 -12.50
C ALA A 290 -9.97 -1.08 -10.99
N VAL A 291 -8.90 -1.17 -10.19
CA VAL A 291 -8.96 -1.38 -8.73
C VAL A 291 -8.39 -0.18 -7.99
N SER A 292 -9.13 0.33 -7.03
CA SER A 292 -8.68 1.35 -6.08
C SER A 292 -8.50 0.74 -4.69
N GLY A 293 -7.43 1.12 -4.01
CA GLY A 293 -7.16 0.68 -2.64
C GLY A 293 -6.26 1.64 -1.88
N ALA A 294 -5.91 1.28 -0.65
CA ALA A 294 -5.04 2.01 0.27
C ALA A 294 -5.60 3.33 0.83
N ALA A 295 -6.66 3.90 0.25
CA ALA A 295 -7.34 5.09 0.74
C ALA A 295 -8.82 5.10 0.30
N PRO A 296 -9.72 5.84 0.96
CA PRO A 296 -11.11 5.96 0.55
C PRO A 296 -11.25 6.59 -0.84
N LEU A 297 -12.06 5.99 -1.71
CA LEU A 297 -12.41 6.53 -3.01
C LEU A 297 -13.74 7.30 -2.89
N SER A 298 -13.74 8.59 -3.28
CA SER A 298 -14.98 9.35 -3.29
C SER A 298 -15.90 8.93 -4.45
N ASN A 299 -17.20 8.95 -4.22
CA ASN A 299 -18.19 8.64 -5.25
C ASN A 299 -18.06 9.57 -6.46
N VAL A 300 -17.72 10.85 -6.24
CA VAL A 300 -17.48 11.83 -7.32
C VAL A 300 -16.37 11.38 -8.27
N VAL A 301 -15.28 10.83 -7.72
CA VAL A 301 -14.16 10.32 -8.54
C VAL A 301 -14.57 9.02 -9.24
N ALA A 302 -15.25 8.11 -8.56
CA ALA A 302 -15.72 6.85 -9.14
C ALA A 302 -16.67 7.09 -10.32
N ASP A 303 -17.70 7.92 -10.11
CA ASP A 303 -18.69 8.30 -11.15
C ASP A 303 -18.03 9.06 -12.30
N GLY A 304 -17.15 10.03 -11.97
CA GLY A 304 -16.43 10.81 -12.98
C GLY A 304 -15.52 9.93 -13.87
N PHE A 305 -14.87 8.93 -13.29
CA PHE A 305 -14.05 7.98 -14.04
C PHE A 305 -14.91 7.08 -14.94
N GLN A 306 -16.02 6.57 -14.42
CA GLN A 306 -16.95 5.76 -15.20
C GLN A 306 -17.57 6.55 -16.37
N GLN A 307 -17.99 7.79 -16.14
CA GLN A 307 -18.53 8.66 -17.19
C GLN A 307 -17.47 9.01 -18.25
N ALA A 308 -16.23 9.27 -17.82
CA ALA A 308 -15.15 9.64 -18.73
C ALA A 308 -14.65 8.47 -19.57
N LEU A 309 -14.43 7.30 -18.96
CA LEU A 309 -13.72 6.17 -19.57
C LEU A 309 -14.60 4.94 -19.83
N GLY A 310 -15.82 4.89 -19.25
CA GLY A 310 -16.74 3.75 -19.40
C GLY A 310 -16.38 2.53 -18.55
N LEU A 311 -15.57 2.73 -17.50
CA LEU A 311 -15.08 1.68 -16.62
C LEU A 311 -15.46 1.99 -15.16
N ALA A 312 -16.03 1.04 -14.47
CA ALA A 312 -16.24 1.12 -13.03
C ALA A 312 -14.91 0.88 -12.29
N ILE A 313 -14.76 1.52 -11.13
CA ILE A 313 -13.62 1.28 -10.23
C ILE A 313 -14.09 0.36 -9.11
N ASP A 314 -13.48 -0.81 -9.00
CA ASP A 314 -13.65 -1.66 -7.85
C ASP A 314 -12.83 -1.15 -6.67
N GLN A 315 -13.37 -1.24 -5.47
CA GLN A 315 -12.67 -0.87 -4.25
C GLN A 315 -12.28 -2.13 -3.48
N GLY A 316 -10.96 -2.35 -3.33
CA GLY A 316 -10.45 -3.35 -2.41
C GLY A 316 -10.09 -2.70 -1.06
N TRP A 317 -10.38 -3.42 0.03
CA TRP A 317 -9.98 -3.00 1.37
C TRP A 317 -9.15 -4.08 2.06
N GLY A 318 -8.30 -3.59 2.95
CA GLY A 318 -7.46 -4.37 3.83
C GLY A 318 -6.27 -3.58 4.33
N LEU A 319 -5.39 -4.26 5.03
CA LEU A 319 -4.27 -3.71 5.76
C LEU A 319 -2.99 -4.47 5.41
N THR A 320 -1.82 -3.94 5.74
CA THR A 320 -0.59 -4.73 5.69
C THR A 320 -0.74 -6.02 6.50
N GLU A 321 -1.40 -5.92 7.65
CA GLU A 321 -1.71 -7.01 8.57
C GLU A 321 -2.67 -8.07 8.00
N THR A 322 -3.29 -7.82 6.83
CA THR A 322 -4.15 -8.78 6.10
C THR A 322 -3.60 -9.19 4.72
N SER A 323 -2.34 -8.89 4.36
CA SER A 323 -1.52 -9.42 3.26
C SER A 323 -1.84 -9.02 1.80
N PRO A 324 -2.48 -7.95 1.39
CA PRO A 324 -3.23 -6.97 2.15
C PRO A 324 -4.74 -7.11 2.02
N VAL A 325 -5.27 -7.92 1.07
CA VAL A 325 -6.68 -7.88 0.65
C VAL A 325 -7.54 -8.66 1.63
N ALA A 326 -8.49 -7.99 2.28
CA ALA A 326 -9.50 -8.65 3.09
C ALA A 326 -10.85 -8.73 2.34
N THR A 327 -11.20 -7.68 1.59
CA THR A 327 -12.43 -7.63 0.79
C THR A 327 -12.15 -7.05 -0.60
N ILE A 328 -12.87 -7.51 -1.59
CA ILE A 328 -12.93 -6.97 -2.95
C ILE A 328 -14.18 -7.52 -3.66
N SER A 329 -14.81 -6.73 -4.52
CA SER A 329 -15.92 -7.18 -5.34
C SER A 329 -15.46 -8.03 -6.54
N ALA A 330 -16.38 -8.72 -7.19
CA ALA A 330 -16.19 -9.13 -8.58
C ALA A 330 -16.48 -7.93 -9.51
N PRO A 331 -15.88 -7.86 -10.71
CA PRO A 331 -16.05 -6.71 -11.60
C PRO A 331 -17.49 -6.41 -12.04
N ASP A 332 -18.35 -7.42 -12.02
CA ASP A 332 -19.79 -7.35 -12.35
C ASP A 332 -20.70 -7.11 -11.13
N ALA A 333 -20.10 -7.04 -9.93
CA ALA A 333 -20.82 -6.90 -8.66
C ALA A 333 -20.35 -5.70 -7.83
N ILE A 334 -19.79 -4.67 -8.48
CA ILE A 334 -19.29 -3.45 -7.81
C ILE A 334 -20.48 -2.64 -7.29
N ARG A 335 -20.40 -2.24 -6.00
CA ARG A 335 -21.37 -1.33 -5.36
C ARG A 335 -20.68 -0.07 -4.91
N LEU A 336 -21.22 1.08 -5.31
CA LEU A 336 -20.64 2.39 -4.98
C LEU A 336 -20.63 2.60 -3.44
N GLY A 337 -19.49 3.04 -2.92
CA GLY A 337 -19.31 3.24 -1.47
C GLY A 337 -19.07 1.97 -0.65
N MET A 338 -19.04 0.80 -1.30
CA MET A 338 -18.71 -0.47 -0.68
C MET A 338 -17.33 -0.97 -1.14
N VAL A 339 -16.67 -1.73 -0.28
CA VAL A 339 -15.34 -2.33 -0.56
C VAL A 339 -15.44 -3.84 -0.85
N GLY A 340 -16.63 -4.31 -1.17
CA GLY A 340 -16.92 -5.70 -1.52
C GLY A 340 -17.07 -6.64 -0.32
N PRO A 341 -17.40 -7.90 -0.61
CA PRO A 341 -17.48 -8.95 0.40
C PRO A 341 -16.08 -9.52 0.71
N PRO A 342 -15.89 -10.22 1.84
CA PRO A 342 -14.65 -10.90 2.17
C PRO A 342 -14.22 -11.86 1.04
N ILE A 343 -12.91 -11.90 0.77
CA ILE A 343 -12.34 -12.90 -0.16
C ILE A 343 -12.43 -14.30 0.46
N GLU A 344 -12.28 -15.34 -0.36
CA GLU A 344 -12.35 -16.72 0.10
C GLU A 344 -11.33 -16.99 1.22
N GLY A 345 -11.77 -17.70 2.27
CA GLY A 345 -10.94 -18.00 3.45
C GLY A 345 -10.78 -16.85 4.44
N VAL A 346 -11.36 -15.69 4.14
CA VAL A 346 -11.38 -14.54 5.04
C VAL A 346 -12.78 -14.36 5.61
N ARG A 347 -12.86 -14.09 6.92
CA ARG A 347 -14.09 -13.77 7.62
C ARG A 347 -14.00 -12.39 8.21
N VAL A 348 -15.10 -11.65 8.20
CA VAL A 348 -15.24 -10.32 8.77
C VAL A 348 -16.39 -10.33 9.77
N LYS A 349 -16.20 -9.69 10.91
CA LYS A 349 -17.26 -9.38 11.89
C LYS A 349 -17.15 -7.93 12.33
N ILE A 350 -18.25 -7.36 12.74
CA ILE A 350 -18.32 -6.02 13.36
C ILE A 350 -18.49 -6.21 14.86
N VAL A 351 -17.72 -5.48 15.65
CA VAL A 351 -17.77 -5.55 17.12
C VAL A 351 -17.96 -4.17 17.76
N ASP A 352 -18.51 -4.16 18.97
CA ASP A 352 -18.58 -2.97 19.81
C ASP A 352 -17.27 -2.70 20.56
N ASP A 353 -17.26 -1.71 21.45
CA ASP A 353 -16.08 -1.34 22.25
C ASP A 353 -15.73 -2.40 23.32
N LEU A 354 -16.62 -3.36 23.62
CA LEU A 354 -16.41 -4.50 24.51
C LEU A 354 -16.03 -5.78 23.75
N GLU A 355 -15.75 -5.67 22.44
CA GLU A 355 -15.42 -6.77 21.50
C GLU A 355 -16.58 -7.77 21.30
N ALA A 356 -17.81 -7.43 21.69
CA ALA A 356 -19.00 -8.24 21.41
C ALA A 356 -19.44 -8.07 19.95
N SER A 357 -19.78 -9.18 19.29
CA SER A 357 -20.24 -9.15 17.89
C SER A 357 -21.57 -8.42 17.76
N LEU A 358 -21.66 -7.50 16.82
CA LEU A 358 -22.86 -6.74 16.51
C LEU A 358 -23.69 -7.40 15.38
N PRO A 359 -25.02 -7.18 15.36
CA PRO A 359 -25.88 -7.61 14.27
C PRO A 359 -25.47 -6.98 12.91
N ILE A 360 -25.85 -7.66 11.81
CA ILE A 360 -25.72 -7.10 10.45
C ILE A 360 -26.44 -5.73 10.38
N GLY A 361 -25.86 -4.80 9.65
CA GLY A 361 -26.35 -3.42 9.55
C GLY A 361 -25.90 -2.49 10.70
N SER A 362 -25.30 -3.04 11.76
CA SER A 362 -24.76 -2.23 12.86
C SER A 362 -23.36 -1.70 12.55
N GLU A 363 -23.07 -0.50 13.07
CA GLU A 363 -21.77 0.14 12.94
C GLU A 363 -20.87 -0.21 14.13
N GLY A 364 -19.62 -0.58 13.86
CA GLY A 364 -18.63 -0.91 14.88
C GLY A 364 -17.25 -1.16 14.31
N GLU A 365 -16.30 -1.62 15.15
CA GLU A 365 -14.95 -1.95 14.72
C GLU A 365 -14.95 -3.22 13.86
N ILE A 366 -14.26 -3.15 12.72
CA ILE A 366 -14.10 -4.27 11.81
C ILE A 366 -13.03 -5.21 12.36
N CYS A 367 -13.38 -6.49 12.53
CA CYS A 367 -12.43 -7.54 12.88
C CYS A 367 -12.32 -8.57 11.75
N VAL A 368 -11.10 -9.05 11.49
CA VAL A 368 -10.77 -9.96 10.40
C VAL A 368 -10.14 -11.25 10.92
N SER A 369 -10.51 -12.39 10.34
CA SER A 369 -9.92 -13.70 10.61
C SER A 369 -9.71 -14.46 9.31
N GLY A 370 -8.62 -15.22 9.22
CA GLY A 370 -8.31 -16.06 8.05
C GLY A 370 -6.81 -16.18 7.81
N ASP A 371 -6.44 -17.01 6.83
CA ASP A 371 -5.05 -17.29 6.46
C ASP A 371 -4.29 -16.05 5.93
N CYS A 372 -4.97 -14.96 5.60
CA CYS A 372 -4.36 -13.69 5.20
C CYS A 372 -3.83 -12.87 6.38
N VAL A 373 -4.22 -13.20 7.62
CA VAL A 373 -3.88 -12.41 8.81
C VAL A 373 -2.43 -12.66 9.22
N MET A 374 -1.71 -11.60 9.52
CA MET A 374 -0.30 -11.61 9.93
C MET A 374 0.00 -12.57 11.07
N LYS A 375 1.26 -13.01 11.16
CA LYS A 375 1.76 -13.79 12.30
C LYS A 375 1.85 -12.95 13.59
N GLY A 376 1.99 -11.64 13.46
CA GLY A 376 2.13 -10.67 14.54
C GLY A 376 3.12 -9.56 14.19
N TYR A 377 3.45 -8.72 15.16
CA TYR A 377 4.45 -7.68 15.03
C TYR A 377 5.83 -8.19 15.50
N TRP A 378 6.86 -7.91 14.69
CA TRP A 378 8.24 -8.30 14.97
C TRP A 378 8.74 -7.70 16.28
N ASN A 379 9.27 -8.54 17.16
CA ASN A 379 9.77 -8.17 18.50
C ASN A 379 8.78 -7.39 19.38
N ARG A 380 7.45 -7.50 19.12
CA ARG A 380 6.39 -6.77 19.82
C ARG A 380 5.26 -7.71 20.28
N PRO A 381 5.52 -8.60 21.25
CA PRO A 381 4.50 -9.58 21.68
C PRO A 381 3.28 -8.93 22.36
N GLU A 382 3.46 -7.82 23.07
CA GLU A 382 2.37 -7.09 23.70
C GLU A 382 1.49 -6.36 22.69
N ASP A 383 2.11 -5.67 21.72
CA ASP A 383 1.39 -5.05 20.60
C ASP A 383 0.64 -6.09 19.77
N THR A 384 1.24 -7.28 19.59
CA THR A 384 0.59 -8.38 18.90
C THR A 384 -0.64 -8.84 19.66
N ARG A 385 -0.55 -9.11 20.95
CA ARG A 385 -1.70 -9.48 21.78
C ARG A 385 -2.79 -8.41 21.74
N ALA A 386 -2.42 -7.14 21.86
CA ALA A 386 -3.36 -6.02 21.84
C ALA A 386 -4.06 -5.84 20.48
N ALA A 387 -3.47 -6.33 19.39
CA ALA A 387 -4.06 -6.27 18.05
C ALA A 387 -5.15 -7.33 17.81
N PHE A 388 -5.27 -8.33 18.67
CA PHE A 388 -6.26 -9.40 18.52
C PHE A 388 -7.30 -9.34 19.64
N THR A 389 -8.53 -9.77 19.32
CA THR A 389 -9.56 -10.04 20.31
C THR A 389 -9.23 -11.32 21.08
N ALA A 390 -9.91 -11.56 22.22
CA ALA A 390 -9.73 -12.76 23.03
C ALA A 390 -10.00 -14.07 22.25
N ASP A 391 -10.89 -14.03 21.25
CA ASP A 391 -11.24 -15.16 20.36
C ASP A 391 -10.39 -15.19 19.06
N GLY A 392 -9.28 -14.41 18.99
CA GLY A 392 -8.24 -14.50 17.97
C GLY A 392 -8.55 -13.77 16.65
N TRP A 393 -9.44 -12.79 16.62
CA TRP A 393 -9.68 -11.94 15.45
C TRP A 393 -8.78 -10.72 15.47
N LEU A 394 -8.21 -10.36 14.33
CA LEU A 394 -7.45 -9.12 14.17
C LEU A 394 -8.40 -7.91 14.23
N LYS A 395 -8.16 -7.02 15.18
CA LYS A 395 -8.80 -5.69 15.25
C LYS A 395 -8.12 -4.77 14.25
N THR A 396 -8.89 -4.24 13.30
CA THR A 396 -8.31 -3.46 12.20
C THR A 396 -8.12 -1.99 12.52
N GLY A 397 -8.82 -1.51 13.55
CA GLY A 397 -8.91 -0.09 13.87
C GLY A 397 -9.72 0.69 12.83
N ASP A 398 -10.39 0.03 11.89
CA ASP A 398 -11.34 0.64 10.97
C ASP A 398 -12.76 0.41 11.49
N ILE A 399 -13.62 1.41 11.35
CA ILE A 399 -15.06 1.34 11.66
C ILE A 399 -15.82 1.08 10.37
N GLY A 400 -16.78 0.18 10.40
CA GLY A 400 -17.58 -0.16 9.22
C GLY A 400 -18.89 -0.84 9.53
N VAL A 401 -19.58 -1.21 8.46
CA VAL A 401 -20.89 -1.88 8.47
C VAL A 401 -20.89 -2.99 7.45
N LEU A 402 -21.39 -4.17 7.82
CA LEU A 402 -21.72 -5.26 6.88
C LEU A 402 -23.21 -5.17 6.53
N ASP A 403 -23.54 -5.25 5.23
CA ASP A 403 -24.92 -5.39 4.80
C ASP A 403 -25.37 -6.87 4.78
N GLU A 404 -26.66 -7.09 4.46
CA GLU A 404 -27.27 -8.43 4.43
C GLU A 404 -26.66 -9.36 3.35
N ASP A 405 -26.07 -8.80 2.30
CA ASP A 405 -25.38 -9.53 1.24
C ASP A 405 -23.88 -9.76 1.56
N GLY A 406 -23.41 -9.33 2.73
CA GLY A 406 -22.04 -9.46 3.19
C GLY A 406 -21.08 -8.43 2.60
N TYR A 407 -21.57 -7.35 1.97
CA TYR A 407 -20.72 -6.26 1.52
C TYR A 407 -20.31 -5.36 2.68
N LEU A 408 -19.04 -4.98 2.70
CA LEU A 408 -18.48 -4.11 3.72
C LEU A 408 -18.45 -2.65 3.23
N ALA A 409 -18.96 -1.74 4.07
CA ALA A 409 -18.78 -0.31 3.93
C ALA A 409 -17.84 0.20 5.01
N ILE A 410 -16.76 0.87 4.63
CA ILE A 410 -15.85 1.53 5.56
C ILE A 410 -16.41 2.91 5.91
N ARG A 411 -16.46 3.24 7.20
CA ARG A 411 -16.90 4.55 7.70
C ARG A 411 -15.73 5.47 7.97
N ASP A 412 -14.79 5.04 8.80
CA ASP A 412 -13.58 5.80 9.13
C ASP A 412 -12.56 4.94 9.90
N ARG A 413 -11.48 5.57 10.35
CA ARG A 413 -10.53 5.02 11.32
C ARG A 413 -10.98 5.28 12.76
N LYS A 414 -11.00 4.26 13.62
CA LYS A 414 -11.33 4.40 15.06
C LYS A 414 -10.52 5.51 15.73
N LYS A 415 -9.23 5.59 15.45
CA LYS A 415 -8.29 6.60 15.97
C LYS A 415 -8.46 8.01 15.41
N ASP A 416 -9.13 8.15 14.29
CA ASP A 416 -9.38 9.44 13.63
C ASP A 416 -10.77 9.98 13.95
N MET A 417 -11.64 9.15 14.53
CA MET A 417 -12.97 9.53 15.00
C MET A 417 -12.87 10.63 16.05
N ILE A 418 -13.69 11.65 15.91
CA ILE A 418 -13.73 12.82 16.80
C ILE A 418 -14.95 12.69 17.70
N ILE A 419 -14.78 12.97 18.98
CA ILE A 419 -15.88 12.95 19.95
C ILE A 419 -16.28 14.39 20.29
N VAL A 420 -17.33 14.88 19.65
CA VAL A 420 -17.84 16.24 19.89
C VAL A 420 -19.01 16.15 20.86
N LYS A 421 -18.83 16.61 22.11
CA LYS A 421 -19.88 16.57 23.16
C LYS A 421 -20.56 15.19 23.29
N GLY A 422 -19.78 14.12 23.26
CA GLY A 422 -20.28 12.74 23.37
C GLY A 422 -20.82 12.15 22.04
N LEU A 423 -20.89 12.90 20.97
CA LEU A 423 -21.31 12.42 19.64
C LEU A 423 -20.11 12.02 18.81
N LYS A 424 -20.15 10.82 18.21
CA LYS A 424 -19.12 10.31 17.30
C LYS A 424 -19.23 11.04 15.96
N VAL A 425 -18.14 11.68 15.53
CA VAL A 425 -18.00 12.31 14.20
C VAL A 425 -16.91 11.60 13.44
N PHE A 426 -17.23 11.17 12.23
CA PHE A 426 -16.30 10.50 11.33
C PHE A 426 -15.73 11.51 10.33
N PRO A 427 -14.43 11.87 10.44
CA PRO A 427 -13.77 12.80 9.54
C PRO A 427 -13.99 12.52 8.05
N ALA A 428 -13.94 11.24 7.63
CA ALA A 428 -14.14 10.87 6.23
C ALA A 428 -15.53 11.25 5.70
N GLN A 429 -16.58 11.17 6.53
CA GLN A 429 -17.93 11.61 6.14
C GLN A 429 -17.99 13.12 5.96
N VAL A 430 -17.37 13.88 6.85
CA VAL A 430 -17.31 15.34 6.77
C VAL A 430 -16.48 15.76 5.55
N GLU A 431 -15.35 15.11 5.31
CA GLU A 431 -14.50 15.34 4.12
C GLU A 431 -15.25 15.09 2.83
N ALA A 432 -16.05 14.03 2.75
CA ALA A 432 -16.86 13.71 1.57
C ALA A 432 -17.90 14.82 1.28
N MET A 433 -18.57 15.33 2.32
CA MET A 433 -19.56 16.42 2.17
C MET A 433 -18.90 17.76 1.81
N ILE A 434 -17.73 18.05 2.37
CA ILE A 434 -16.93 19.25 2.06
C ILE A 434 -16.40 19.21 0.62
N ALA A 435 -16.02 18.05 0.11
CA ALA A 435 -15.51 17.85 -1.25
C ALA A 435 -16.53 18.20 -2.35
N GLU A 436 -17.83 18.29 -2.03
CA GLU A 436 -18.86 18.78 -2.96
C GLU A 436 -18.72 20.27 -3.30
N ASN A 437 -17.97 21.03 -2.48
CA ASN A 437 -17.71 22.44 -2.77
C ASN A 437 -16.84 22.58 -4.03
N PRO A 438 -17.30 23.32 -5.06
CA PRO A 438 -16.60 23.43 -6.33
C PRO A 438 -15.21 24.09 -6.23
N ALA A 439 -14.95 24.88 -5.19
CA ALA A 439 -13.68 25.56 -4.96
C ALA A 439 -12.63 24.66 -4.28
N ILE A 440 -13.04 23.55 -3.63
CA ILE A 440 -12.15 22.68 -2.86
C ILE A 440 -11.55 21.61 -3.77
N GLU A 441 -10.23 21.45 -3.74
CA GLU A 441 -9.50 20.36 -4.39
C GLU A 441 -9.31 19.18 -3.43
N GLU A 442 -8.88 19.47 -2.20
CA GLU A 442 -8.63 18.46 -1.16
C GLU A 442 -9.02 19.02 0.21
N SER A 443 -9.39 18.13 1.11
CA SER A 443 -9.64 18.48 2.51
C SER A 443 -9.15 17.42 3.46
N ALA A 444 -8.84 17.82 4.69
CA ALA A 444 -8.57 16.94 5.82
C ALA A 444 -9.25 17.48 7.06
N ILE A 445 -9.94 16.60 7.78
CA ILE A 445 -10.64 16.92 9.02
C ILE A 445 -9.92 16.24 10.18
N ILE A 446 -9.66 17.01 11.24
CA ILE A 446 -9.10 16.51 12.49
C ILE A 446 -9.88 17.03 13.70
N GLY A 447 -9.84 16.25 14.80
CA GLY A 447 -10.19 16.71 16.12
C GLY A 447 -9.02 17.46 16.75
N VAL A 448 -9.30 18.60 17.38
CA VAL A 448 -8.36 19.34 18.21
C VAL A 448 -9.03 19.67 19.55
N PRO A 449 -8.31 19.61 20.68
CA PRO A 449 -8.91 19.95 21.97
C PRO A 449 -9.29 21.45 21.98
N ASP A 450 -10.41 21.81 22.59
CA ASP A 450 -10.74 23.22 22.89
C ASP A 450 -10.12 23.68 24.23
N GLU A 451 -10.48 24.87 24.69
CA GLU A 451 -9.94 25.44 25.95
C GLU A 451 -10.37 24.63 27.19
N LEU A 452 -11.46 23.90 27.09
CA LEU A 452 -12.01 23.06 28.17
C LEU A 452 -11.54 21.60 28.08
N GLY A 453 -10.80 21.25 27.02
CA GLY A 453 -10.30 19.90 26.76
C GLY A 453 -11.27 19.03 25.95
N ASP A 454 -12.44 19.54 25.55
CA ASP A 454 -13.33 18.86 24.62
C ASP A 454 -12.79 18.90 23.18
N GLU A 455 -13.09 17.87 22.39
CA GLU A 455 -12.71 17.87 20.98
C GLU A 455 -13.62 18.77 20.14
N VAL A 456 -13.00 19.57 19.28
CA VAL A 456 -13.68 20.36 18.26
C VAL A 456 -13.10 20.04 16.89
N ILE A 457 -13.90 20.20 15.85
CA ILE A 457 -13.52 19.87 14.47
C ILE A 457 -12.78 21.05 13.85
N LYS A 458 -11.61 20.77 13.28
CA LYS A 458 -10.85 21.69 12.42
C LYS A 458 -10.71 21.11 11.02
N ALA A 459 -10.95 21.96 10.00
CA ALA A 459 -10.78 21.63 8.60
C ALA A 459 -9.47 22.20 8.06
N PHE A 460 -8.75 21.43 7.26
CA PHE A 460 -7.67 21.88 6.38
C PHE A 460 -8.12 21.71 4.94
N VAL A 461 -7.97 22.75 4.13
CA VAL A 461 -8.53 22.79 2.77
C VAL A 461 -7.44 23.23 1.80
N VAL A 462 -7.34 22.55 0.67
CA VAL A 462 -6.58 23.00 -0.51
C VAL A 462 -7.58 23.45 -1.57
N LEU A 463 -7.42 24.66 -2.06
CA LEU A 463 -8.29 25.19 -3.09
C LEU A 463 -7.84 24.76 -4.49
N LYS A 464 -8.79 24.62 -5.40
CA LYS A 464 -8.50 24.40 -6.82
C LYS A 464 -7.76 25.59 -7.40
N LYS A 465 -6.87 25.35 -8.35
CA LYS A 465 -6.11 26.39 -9.04
C LYS A 465 -7.06 27.46 -9.64
N GLY A 466 -6.89 28.70 -9.22
CA GLY A 466 -7.70 29.82 -9.64
C GLY A 466 -9.04 29.99 -8.89
N ALA A 467 -9.37 29.11 -7.96
CA ALA A 467 -10.51 29.31 -7.07
C ALA A 467 -10.15 30.32 -5.97
N VAL A 468 -11.11 31.17 -5.62
CA VAL A 468 -11.00 32.14 -4.53
C VAL A 468 -12.10 31.81 -3.52
N ALA A 469 -11.69 31.45 -2.32
CA ALA A 469 -12.57 31.28 -1.18
C ALA A 469 -11.81 31.71 0.08
N ASP A 470 -12.44 32.49 0.93
CA ASP A 470 -11.88 32.83 2.23
C ASP A 470 -12.44 31.91 3.33
N LYS A 471 -11.86 32.00 4.51
CA LYS A 471 -12.26 31.24 5.70
C LYS A 471 -13.75 31.40 6.01
N SER A 472 -14.29 32.61 5.91
CA SER A 472 -15.68 32.93 6.24
C SER A 472 -16.66 32.27 5.28
N ALA A 473 -16.37 32.32 3.98
CA ALA A 473 -17.18 31.68 2.94
C ALA A 473 -17.21 30.15 3.10
N LEU A 474 -16.06 29.54 3.43
CA LEU A 474 -15.97 28.09 3.67
C LEU A 474 -16.75 27.68 4.93
N LEU A 475 -16.61 28.42 6.05
CA LEU A 475 -17.37 28.15 7.27
C LEU A 475 -18.88 28.32 7.07
N GLN A 476 -19.31 29.33 6.30
CA GLN A 476 -20.71 29.50 5.94
C GLN A 476 -21.24 28.33 5.11
N TYR A 477 -20.48 27.88 4.09
CA TYR A 477 -20.82 26.70 3.30
C TYR A 477 -20.97 25.45 4.19
N PHE A 478 -20.05 25.23 5.15
CA PHE A 478 -20.12 24.09 6.08
C PHE A 478 -21.35 24.19 6.99
N LYS A 479 -21.69 25.41 7.42
CA LYS A 479 -22.87 25.64 8.26
C LYS A 479 -24.17 25.27 7.55
N GLU A 480 -24.26 25.46 6.24
CA GLU A 480 -25.44 25.18 5.44
C GLU A 480 -25.60 23.69 5.11
N ARG A 481 -24.50 22.94 5.07
CA ARG A 481 -24.47 21.55 4.59
C ARG A 481 -24.29 20.50 5.68
N LEU A 482 -23.75 20.89 6.83
CA LEU A 482 -23.41 19.96 7.91
C LEU A 482 -24.31 20.16 9.12
N ASP A 483 -24.65 19.05 9.78
CA ASP A 483 -25.28 19.07 11.10
C ASP A 483 -24.39 19.82 12.11
N ALA A 484 -25.00 20.47 13.10
CA ALA A 484 -24.31 21.36 14.03
C ALA A 484 -23.08 20.72 14.71
N TYR A 485 -23.18 19.45 15.09
CA TYR A 485 -22.10 18.73 15.77
C TYR A 485 -20.98 18.27 14.82
N LYS A 486 -21.21 18.23 13.50
CA LYS A 486 -20.23 17.88 12.46
C LYS A 486 -19.51 19.09 11.87
N ARG A 487 -19.88 20.31 12.26
CA ARG A 487 -19.35 21.54 11.67
C ARG A 487 -17.94 21.83 12.15
N PRO A 488 -16.96 22.03 11.23
CA PRO A 488 -15.68 22.58 11.60
C PRO A 488 -15.86 23.97 12.27
N ARG A 489 -15.23 24.15 13.43
CA ARG A 489 -15.18 25.46 14.09
C ARG A 489 -14.11 26.37 13.52
N ASP A 490 -13.12 25.77 12.88
CA ASP A 490 -12.02 26.48 12.25
C ASP A 490 -11.67 25.84 10.91
N VAL A 491 -11.21 26.67 9.98
CA VAL A 491 -10.70 26.23 8.67
C VAL A 491 -9.37 26.91 8.37
N GLU A 492 -8.40 26.13 7.91
CA GLU A 492 -7.10 26.62 7.45
C GLU A 492 -6.91 26.24 5.99
N ILE A 493 -6.60 27.25 5.15
CA ILE A 493 -6.32 27.04 3.74
C ILE A 493 -4.83 26.79 3.60
N LEU A 494 -4.46 25.71 2.93
CA LEU A 494 -3.07 25.29 2.70
C LEU A 494 -2.79 25.17 1.20
N ASP A 495 -1.53 25.34 0.81
CA ASP A 495 -1.07 25.08 -0.55
C ASP A 495 -1.09 23.58 -0.89
N ALA A 496 -0.80 22.72 0.09
CA ALA A 496 -0.85 21.26 -0.02
C ALA A 496 -1.05 20.61 1.35
N LEU A 497 -1.74 19.45 1.38
CA LEU A 497 -1.82 18.59 2.56
C LEU A 497 -0.56 17.72 2.69
N PRO A 498 -0.08 17.42 3.92
CA PRO A 498 1.01 16.46 4.13
C PRO A 498 0.55 15.04 3.74
N LYS A 499 1.37 14.35 2.95
CA LYS A 499 1.03 13.03 2.38
C LYS A 499 2.19 12.05 2.44
N ASN A 500 1.86 10.76 2.54
CA ASN A 500 2.83 9.69 2.41
C ASN A 500 3.09 9.30 0.93
N ALA A 501 3.94 8.27 0.70
CA ALA A 501 4.29 7.74 -0.63
C ALA A 501 3.09 7.28 -1.47
N LEU A 502 2.01 6.85 -0.82
CA LEU A 502 0.75 6.45 -1.45
C LEU A 502 -0.24 7.62 -1.57
N GLN A 503 0.24 8.86 -1.42
CA GLN A 503 -0.61 10.06 -1.47
C GLN A 503 -1.71 10.11 -0.39
N LYS A 504 -1.60 9.30 0.67
CA LYS A 504 -2.50 9.34 1.81
C LYS A 504 -2.16 10.51 2.72
N VAL A 505 -3.17 11.30 3.10
CA VAL A 505 -3.01 12.45 4.00
C VAL A 505 -2.55 11.98 5.39
N LEU A 506 -1.54 12.65 5.92
CA LEU A 506 -0.95 12.39 7.24
C LEU A 506 -1.63 13.26 8.30
N LYS A 507 -2.86 12.89 8.69
CA LYS A 507 -3.66 13.63 9.71
C LYS A 507 -2.93 13.84 11.04
N ARG A 508 -2.03 12.91 11.40
CA ARG A 508 -1.19 13.06 12.59
C ARG A 508 -0.29 14.29 12.52
N GLU A 509 0.36 14.54 11.39
CA GLU A 509 1.20 15.73 11.23
C GLU A 509 0.40 17.02 11.38
N LEU A 510 -0.85 17.04 10.89
CA LEU A 510 -1.75 18.16 11.07
C LEU A 510 -2.13 18.36 12.54
N ARG A 511 -2.42 17.27 13.29
CA ARG A 511 -2.68 17.33 14.73
C ARG A 511 -1.47 17.82 15.51
N ASP A 512 -0.30 17.25 15.27
CA ASP A 512 0.96 17.62 15.95
C ASP A 512 1.30 19.10 15.71
N ARG A 513 1.02 19.61 14.49
CA ARG A 513 1.20 21.03 14.17
C ARG A 513 0.25 21.93 14.97
N GLU A 514 -1.01 21.53 15.15
CA GLU A 514 -1.99 22.31 15.90
C GLU A 514 -1.69 22.31 17.40
N LEU A 515 -1.29 21.19 17.96
CA LEU A 515 -0.86 21.09 19.36
C LEU A 515 0.34 21.99 19.64
N LYS A 516 1.37 21.99 18.77
CA LYS A 516 2.52 22.88 18.90
C LYS A 516 2.16 24.36 18.82
N LYS A 517 1.19 24.76 17.97
CA LYS A 517 0.74 26.16 17.89
C LYS A 517 0.11 26.61 19.22
N ARG A 518 -0.59 25.71 19.91
CA ARG A 518 -1.21 26.00 21.21
C ARG A 518 -0.20 26.12 22.33
N ASP A 519 0.80 25.23 22.38
CA ASP A 519 1.87 25.28 23.37
C ASP A 519 2.66 26.60 23.28
N VAL A 520 2.83 27.13 22.06
CA VAL A 520 3.49 28.43 21.84
C VAL A 520 2.57 29.60 22.16
N ALA A 521 1.27 29.48 22.01
CA ALA A 521 0.30 30.54 22.31
C ALA A 521 -0.10 30.60 23.80
N GLY A 522 0.20 29.54 24.56
CA GLY A 522 -0.10 29.43 26.01
C GLY A 522 1.09 29.82 26.91
N ASN A 523 2.26 30.10 26.32
CA ASN A 523 3.43 30.72 26.96
C ASN A 523 3.54 32.20 26.57
#